data_af83a57884218e6ef349b5b5be6a100f
#
_entry.id   af83a57884218e6ef349b5b5be6a100f
#
_cell.length_a   1.000
_cell.length_b   1.000
_cell.length_c   1.000
_cell.angle_alpha   90.00
_cell.angle_beta   90.00
_cell.angle_gamma   90.00
#
_symmetry.space_group_name_H-M   'P 1'
#
loop_
_entity.id
_entity.type
_entity.pdbx_description
1 polymer ?
#
loop_
_entity_poly.entity_id
_entity_poly.type
_entity_poly.pdbx_seq_one_letter_code
_entity_poly.pdbx_strand_id
1 'polypeptide(L)'
;MSETEPSRVSSKKPSVKKWVVLIVVLGALVGLGTMMKAWMERRAGTGVQPAVFTGGSEHWDQNEVPVSMQCGACHEKEFRQWAGSDHAWAFRKLGDQWESEAFHNMKLSAHGSVLQFSTDGQGRTVHDGQANTSWRAEWATGRIPLVQYLVPAKDGGYHTLSAAWDVNRKEWFDIFGKEVRQPGDWGHWTGRGMNWNTQCAWCHMSLFHKNYDPVKDRYASTWKEPGVTCIQCHGPLLDKPEAGTGCMISTKNKLTPQQIHDNCASCHARRDEFDHDFAVGDRFDDHFQLVLPVQPGVFLSLIHI
;
A
#
# COMPACT_ATOMS: atom_id res chain seq x y z
N MET A 1 92.56 17.04 2.37
CA MET A 1 91.57 18.11 2.07
C MET A 1 90.83 17.64 0.85
N SER A 2 89.65 17.16 1.06
CA SER A 2 88.72 16.64 0.00
C SER A 2 87.39 17.37 0.15
N GLU A 3 87.14 18.29 -0.77
CA GLU A 3 85.87 19.05 -0.83
C GLU A 3 84.82 18.19 -1.44
N THR A 4 83.72 17.99 -0.73
CA THR A 4 82.49 17.32 -1.23
C THR A 4 81.53 18.37 -1.77
N GLU A 5 81.21 18.28 -3.08
CA GLU A 5 80.22 19.08 -3.80
C GLU A 5 78.80 18.74 -3.36
N PRO A 6 77.87 19.71 -3.19
CA PRO A 6 76.45 19.43 -2.85
C PRO A 6 75.70 19.04 -4.07
N SER A 7 74.94 17.90 -4.00
CA SER A 7 74.07 17.40 -5.02
C SER A 7 72.82 18.31 -5.25
N ARG A 8 72.65 18.81 -6.48
CA ARG A 8 71.47 19.55 -6.95
C ARG A 8 70.23 18.64 -7.03
N VAL A 9 69.31 18.87 -6.16
CA VAL A 9 67.95 18.26 -6.28
C VAL A 9 67.20 18.98 -7.41
N SER A 10 66.96 18.27 -8.52
CA SER A 10 66.18 18.77 -9.65
C SER A 10 64.70 18.66 -9.36
N SER A 11 64.03 19.74 -9.02
CA SER A 11 62.57 19.80 -8.91
C SER A 11 61.95 19.90 -10.30
N LYS A 12 61.48 18.76 -10.85
CA LYS A 12 60.67 18.73 -12.09
C LYS A 12 59.29 19.32 -11.79
N LYS A 13 59.00 20.51 -12.33
CA LYS A 13 57.64 21.11 -12.29
C LYS A 13 56.67 20.14 -13.01
N PRO A 14 55.49 19.84 -12.44
CA PRO A 14 54.50 18.97 -13.05
C PRO A 14 53.98 19.61 -14.36
N SER A 15 53.84 18.80 -15.41
CA SER A 15 53.41 19.29 -16.71
C SER A 15 51.93 19.75 -16.64
N VAL A 16 51.58 20.80 -17.39
CA VAL A 16 50.24 21.38 -17.49
C VAL A 16 49.19 20.29 -17.78
N LYS A 17 49.53 19.27 -18.57
CA LYS A 17 48.63 18.11 -18.87
C LYS A 17 48.24 17.36 -17.60
N LYS A 18 49.11 17.21 -16.60
CA LYS A 18 48.77 16.54 -15.32
C LYS A 18 47.78 17.36 -14.50
N TRP A 19 47.89 18.68 -14.51
CA TRP A 19 46.94 19.56 -13.84
C TRP A 19 45.56 19.57 -14.48
N VAL A 20 45.50 19.55 -15.82
CA VAL A 20 44.20 19.48 -16.54
C VAL A 20 43.48 18.16 -16.23
N VAL A 21 44.19 17.02 -16.25
CA VAL A 21 43.62 15.73 -15.90
C VAL A 21 43.14 15.71 -14.44
N LEU A 22 43.88 16.29 -13.52
CA LEU A 22 43.46 16.34 -12.11
C LEU A 22 42.22 17.19 -11.89
N ILE A 23 42.11 18.33 -12.59
CA ILE A 23 40.90 19.20 -12.53
C ILE A 23 39.68 18.51 -13.11
N VAL A 24 39.82 17.79 -14.22
CA VAL A 24 38.70 17.04 -14.85
C VAL A 24 38.26 15.91 -13.92
N VAL A 25 39.18 15.16 -13.31
CA VAL A 25 38.83 14.07 -12.40
C VAL A 25 38.17 14.61 -11.12
N LEU A 26 38.67 15.70 -10.56
CA LEU A 26 38.06 16.35 -9.40
C LEU A 26 36.66 16.90 -9.71
N GLY A 27 36.49 17.50 -10.89
CA GLY A 27 35.16 17.98 -11.35
C GLY A 27 34.16 16.84 -11.53
N ALA A 28 34.60 15.70 -12.10
CA ALA A 28 33.77 14.51 -12.24
C ALA A 28 33.38 13.89 -10.88
N LEU A 29 34.29 13.86 -9.92
CA LEU A 29 34.03 13.35 -8.56
C LEU A 29 33.05 14.27 -7.78
N VAL A 30 33.20 15.58 -7.92
CA VAL A 30 32.26 16.55 -7.33
C VAL A 30 30.88 16.44 -7.98
N GLY A 31 30.81 16.28 -9.30
CA GLY A 31 29.57 16.06 -10.04
C GLY A 31 28.86 14.77 -9.64
N LEU A 32 29.60 13.67 -9.48
CA LEU A 32 29.05 12.40 -8.97
C LEU A 32 28.59 12.52 -7.52
N GLY A 33 29.32 13.24 -6.68
CA GLY A 33 28.95 13.48 -5.28
C GLY A 33 27.65 14.30 -5.16
N THR A 34 27.49 15.34 -5.98
CA THR A 34 26.27 16.15 -6.00
C THR A 34 25.07 15.40 -6.58
N MET A 35 25.27 14.58 -7.63
CA MET A 35 24.20 13.70 -8.15
C MET A 35 23.80 12.63 -7.13
N MET A 36 24.75 12.03 -6.44
CA MET A 36 24.46 11.03 -5.41
C MET A 36 23.78 11.64 -4.18
N LYS A 37 24.19 12.86 -3.78
CA LYS A 37 23.50 13.62 -2.74
C LYS A 37 22.07 13.98 -3.14
N ALA A 38 21.86 14.50 -4.35
CA ALA A 38 20.52 14.79 -4.89
C ALA A 38 19.66 13.53 -5.05
N TRP A 39 20.26 12.39 -5.37
CA TRP A 39 19.56 11.10 -5.43
C TRP A 39 19.19 10.58 -4.03
N MET A 40 20.09 10.70 -3.05
CA MET A 40 19.80 10.38 -1.65
C MET A 40 18.76 11.33 -1.05
N GLU A 41 18.83 12.63 -1.35
CA GLU A 41 17.82 13.61 -0.91
C GLU A 41 16.46 13.38 -1.56
N ARG A 42 16.39 12.95 -2.84
CA ARG A 42 15.13 12.50 -3.46
C ARG A 42 14.59 11.20 -2.84
N ARG A 43 15.47 10.29 -2.39
CA ARG A 43 15.05 9.11 -1.62
C ARG A 43 14.69 9.41 -0.17
N ALA A 44 15.37 10.36 0.45
CA ALA A 44 15.10 10.82 1.82
C ALA A 44 13.93 11.83 1.86
N GLY A 45 13.71 12.57 0.77
CA GLY A 45 12.62 13.56 0.61
C GLY A 45 11.24 12.95 0.37
N THR A 46 11.14 11.64 0.18
CA THR A 46 9.95 10.89 0.54
C THR A 46 9.95 10.69 2.06
N GLY A 47 9.93 11.78 2.80
CA GLY A 47 9.50 11.78 4.20
C GLY A 47 8.07 11.29 4.23
N VAL A 48 7.89 9.98 4.07
CA VAL A 48 6.63 9.29 4.31
C VAL A 48 6.38 9.49 5.79
N GLN A 49 5.61 10.50 6.10
CA GLN A 49 4.97 10.56 7.40
C GLN A 49 4.25 9.22 7.55
N PRO A 50 4.45 8.47 8.63
CA PRO A 50 3.66 7.28 8.86
C PRO A 50 2.20 7.65 8.63
N ALA A 51 1.45 6.82 7.90
CA ALA A 51 0.04 7.05 7.73
C ALA A 51 -0.55 7.28 9.13
N VAL A 52 -0.99 8.50 9.39
CA VAL A 52 -1.66 8.78 10.66
C VAL A 52 -2.99 8.07 10.52
N PHE A 53 -3.07 6.88 11.10
CA PHE A 53 -4.30 6.12 11.17
C PHE A 53 -5.24 6.83 12.14
N THR A 54 -5.83 7.93 11.68
CA THR A 54 -6.96 8.52 12.36
C THR A 54 -8.16 7.64 12.03
N GLY A 55 -8.34 6.59 12.81
CA GLY A 55 -9.46 5.69 12.68
C GLY A 55 -10.78 6.44 12.76
N GLY A 56 -11.68 6.17 11.87
CA GLY A 56 -13.00 6.76 11.83
C GLY A 56 -13.91 5.90 10.97
N SER A 57 -14.43 4.84 11.54
CA SER A 57 -15.64 4.16 11.08
C SER A 57 -16.31 3.54 12.29
N GLU A 58 -17.58 3.27 12.19
CA GLU A 58 -18.38 2.58 13.24
C GLU A 58 -17.84 1.20 13.62
N HIS A 59 -16.84 0.70 12.89
CA HIS A 59 -16.24 -0.64 13.04
C HIS A 59 -14.88 -0.64 13.74
N TRP A 60 -14.34 0.53 14.09
CA TRP A 60 -13.11 0.68 14.85
C TRP A 60 -13.37 1.62 16.04
N ASP A 61 -13.06 1.15 17.24
CA ASP A 61 -13.10 2.03 18.41
C ASP A 61 -11.99 3.10 18.27
N GLN A 62 -12.41 4.33 17.97
CA GLN A 62 -11.51 5.47 17.79
C GLN A 62 -10.72 5.83 19.04
N ASN A 63 -11.08 5.27 20.19
CA ASN A 63 -10.40 5.48 21.46
C ASN A 63 -9.28 4.46 21.70
N GLU A 64 -9.22 3.38 20.91
CA GLU A 64 -8.12 2.41 20.99
C GLU A 64 -6.89 2.89 20.25
N VAL A 65 -5.72 2.83 20.88
CA VAL A 65 -4.44 3.02 20.20
C VAL A 65 -4.23 1.86 19.23
N PRO A 66 -3.96 2.14 17.93
CA PRO A 66 -3.70 1.09 16.97
C PRO A 66 -2.65 0.08 17.44
N VAL A 67 -2.88 -1.20 17.20
CA VAL A 67 -1.96 -2.26 17.67
C VAL A 67 -0.57 -2.09 17.07
N SER A 68 -0.47 -1.67 15.80
CA SER A 68 0.80 -1.37 15.15
C SER A 68 1.58 -0.27 15.88
N MET A 69 0.90 0.76 16.40
CA MET A 69 1.54 1.82 17.20
C MET A 69 2.01 1.30 18.57
N GLN A 70 1.25 0.39 19.18
CA GLN A 70 1.68 -0.28 20.42
C GLN A 70 2.94 -1.10 20.19
N CYS A 71 3.01 -1.84 19.07
CA CYS A 71 4.23 -2.56 18.64
C CYS A 71 5.41 -1.59 18.44
N GLY A 72 5.15 -0.46 17.80
CA GLY A 72 6.15 0.58 17.52
C GLY A 72 6.80 1.18 18.76
N ALA A 73 6.14 1.16 19.90
CA ALA A 73 6.70 1.64 21.17
C ALA A 73 7.95 0.86 21.62
N CYS A 74 8.05 -0.44 21.26
CA CYS A 74 9.19 -1.29 21.56
C CYS A 74 9.98 -1.70 20.30
N HIS A 75 9.33 -1.76 19.14
CA HIS A 75 9.90 -2.19 17.86
C HIS A 75 9.97 -1.01 16.86
N GLU A 76 10.56 0.11 17.31
CA GLU A 76 10.58 1.38 16.56
C GLU A 76 11.18 1.24 15.16
N LYS A 77 12.27 0.49 15.01
CA LYS A 77 12.94 0.29 13.73
C LYS A 77 12.05 -0.45 12.73
N GLU A 78 11.45 -1.54 13.15
CA GLU A 78 10.56 -2.38 12.36
C GLU A 78 9.28 -1.61 12.00
N PHE A 79 8.72 -0.86 12.96
CA PHE A 79 7.57 0.01 12.75
C PHE A 79 7.84 1.07 11.68
N ARG A 80 8.98 1.76 11.73
CA ARG A 80 9.35 2.78 10.73
C ARG A 80 9.50 2.19 9.33
N GLN A 81 10.08 0.98 9.21
CA GLN A 81 10.22 0.28 7.95
C GLN A 81 8.85 -0.12 7.39
N TRP A 82 8.00 -0.69 8.24
CA TRP A 82 6.64 -1.06 7.88
C TRP A 82 5.80 0.16 7.48
N ALA A 83 5.81 1.25 8.24
CA ALA A 83 5.04 2.46 7.96
C ALA A 83 5.36 3.09 6.59
N GLY A 84 6.57 2.87 6.07
CA GLY A 84 6.98 3.26 4.72
C GLY A 84 6.66 2.25 3.62
N SER A 85 6.14 1.06 3.95
CA SER A 85 5.88 -0.03 3.01
C SER A 85 4.49 0.04 2.37
N ASP A 86 4.31 -0.64 1.23
CA ASP A 86 3.01 -0.76 0.58
C ASP A 86 2.01 -1.56 1.41
N HIS A 87 2.47 -2.44 2.31
CA HIS A 87 1.62 -3.11 3.28
C HIS A 87 0.88 -2.12 4.20
N ALA A 88 1.58 -1.12 4.74
CA ALA A 88 0.94 -0.10 5.57
C ALA A 88 -0.07 0.76 4.77
N TRP A 89 0.18 0.92 3.46
CA TRP A 89 -0.65 1.71 2.55
C TRP A 89 -1.68 0.88 1.78
N ALA A 90 -1.76 -0.42 2.05
CA ALA A 90 -2.70 -1.31 1.39
C ALA A 90 -4.16 -0.86 1.57
N PHE A 91 -4.49 -0.26 2.72
CA PHE A 91 -5.79 0.33 2.98
C PHE A 91 -5.69 1.41 4.07
N ARG A 92 -6.36 2.55 3.87
CA ARG A 92 -6.27 3.67 4.80
C ARG A 92 -7.50 4.58 4.73
N LYS A 93 -7.77 5.28 5.83
CA LYS A 93 -8.73 6.38 5.86
C LYS A 93 -8.22 7.52 4.98
N LEU A 94 -9.13 8.24 4.34
CA LEU A 94 -8.76 9.44 3.60
C LEU A 94 -8.21 10.52 4.53
N GLY A 95 -7.13 11.16 4.10
CA GLY A 95 -6.51 12.29 4.77
C GLY A 95 -6.47 13.52 3.88
N ASP A 96 -6.32 14.70 4.46
CA ASP A 96 -6.36 15.94 3.68
C ASP A 96 -5.15 16.13 2.78
N GLN A 97 -4.00 15.62 3.20
CA GLN A 97 -2.72 15.88 2.54
C GLN A 97 -2.56 15.11 1.22
N TRP A 98 -3.07 13.87 1.13
CA TRP A 98 -2.82 12.98 -0.01
C TRP A 98 -3.88 13.08 -1.10
N GLU A 99 -5.12 13.39 -0.74
CA GLU A 99 -6.27 13.39 -1.64
C GLU A 99 -6.63 14.77 -2.18
N SER A 100 -5.99 15.84 -1.69
CA SER A 100 -6.33 17.22 -2.08
C SER A 100 -6.22 17.46 -3.59
N GLU A 101 -5.21 16.91 -4.24
CA GLU A 101 -4.99 17.05 -5.67
C GLU A 101 -5.99 16.24 -6.50
N ALA A 102 -6.21 14.96 -6.12
CA ALA A 102 -7.14 14.08 -6.81
C ALA A 102 -8.59 14.59 -6.79
N PHE A 103 -8.99 15.26 -5.72
CA PHE A 103 -10.35 15.80 -5.52
C PHE A 103 -10.47 17.32 -5.71
N HIS A 104 -9.53 17.92 -6.44
CA HIS A 104 -9.57 19.37 -6.73
C HIS A 104 -10.37 19.67 -8.01
N ASN A 105 -11.71 19.42 -7.95
CA ASN A 105 -12.62 19.65 -9.09
C ASN A 105 -12.19 18.94 -10.38
N MET A 106 -11.63 17.74 -10.24
CA MET A 106 -11.18 16.92 -11.36
C MET A 106 -12.35 16.24 -12.05
N LYS A 107 -12.16 15.86 -13.32
CA LYS A 107 -13.16 15.13 -14.10
C LYS A 107 -12.56 13.98 -14.85
N LEU A 108 -13.32 12.92 -14.99
CA LEU A 108 -13.03 11.77 -15.86
C LEU A 108 -14.23 11.50 -16.75
N SER A 109 -14.01 11.51 -18.06
CA SER A 109 -15.01 11.07 -19.03
C SER A 109 -14.74 9.62 -19.40
N ALA A 110 -15.66 8.73 -19.07
CA ALA A 110 -15.55 7.30 -19.35
C ALA A 110 -16.94 6.71 -19.63
N HIS A 111 -17.03 5.84 -20.63
CA HIS A 111 -18.23 5.05 -20.96
C HIS A 111 -19.55 5.85 -21.06
N GLY A 112 -19.44 7.07 -21.59
CA GLY A 112 -20.62 7.94 -21.76
C GLY A 112 -21.03 8.74 -20.52
N SER A 113 -20.34 8.55 -19.39
CA SER A 113 -20.52 9.35 -18.18
C SER A 113 -19.36 10.29 -17.92
N VAL A 114 -19.62 11.32 -17.10
CA VAL A 114 -18.62 12.23 -16.57
C VAL A 114 -18.64 12.14 -15.05
N LEU A 115 -17.61 11.52 -14.52
CA LEU A 115 -17.35 11.52 -13.07
C LEU A 115 -16.67 12.83 -12.69
N GLN A 116 -17.18 13.47 -11.64
CA GLN A 116 -16.61 14.69 -11.05
C GLN A 116 -16.12 14.38 -9.64
N PHE A 117 -14.87 14.77 -9.37
CA PHE A 117 -14.19 14.54 -8.09
C PHE A 117 -13.98 15.89 -7.40
N SER A 118 -14.61 16.08 -6.25
CA SER A 118 -14.57 17.34 -5.53
C SER A 118 -14.42 17.13 -4.03
N THR A 119 -13.99 18.20 -3.36
CA THR A 119 -13.98 18.28 -1.90
C THR A 119 -15.01 19.32 -1.47
N ASP A 120 -15.84 18.95 -0.53
CA ASP A 120 -16.79 19.86 0.12
C ASP A 120 -16.57 19.87 1.65
N GLY A 121 -17.37 20.64 2.39
CA GLY A 121 -17.27 20.73 3.84
C GLY A 121 -17.58 19.43 4.60
N GLN A 122 -18.00 18.40 3.87
CA GLN A 122 -18.31 17.08 4.43
C GLN A 122 -17.31 15.99 3.97
N GLY A 123 -16.37 16.28 3.06
CA GLY A 123 -15.31 15.36 2.64
C GLY A 123 -15.12 15.24 1.12
N ARG A 124 -14.71 14.09 0.66
CA ARG A 124 -14.42 13.79 -0.75
C ARG A 124 -15.64 13.20 -1.44
N THR A 125 -16.10 13.84 -2.51
CA THR A 125 -17.32 13.47 -3.22
C THR A 125 -17.01 13.10 -4.67
N VAL A 126 -17.63 12.02 -5.12
CA VAL A 126 -17.64 11.60 -6.54
C VAL A 126 -19.07 11.72 -7.04
N HIS A 127 -19.28 12.49 -8.07
CA HIS A 127 -20.58 12.68 -8.71
C HIS A 127 -20.56 12.10 -10.12
N ASP A 128 -21.52 11.23 -10.42
CA ASP A 128 -21.76 10.72 -11.77
C ASP A 128 -22.87 11.56 -12.42
N GLY A 129 -22.49 12.30 -13.45
CA GLY A 129 -23.42 13.21 -14.15
C GLY A 129 -24.50 12.48 -14.95
N GLN A 130 -24.24 11.24 -15.43
CA GLN A 130 -25.23 10.46 -16.17
C GLN A 130 -26.25 9.79 -15.23
N ALA A 131 -25.74 9.14 -14.19
CA ALA A 131 -26.59 8.48 -13.19
C ALA A 131 -27.23 9.47 -12.21
N ASN A 132 -26.82 10.72 -12.22
CA ASN A 132 -27.19 11.77 -11.25
C ASN A 132 -27.09 11.27 -9.80
N THR A 133 -25.99 10.60 -9.52
CA THR A 133 -25.73 9.96 -8.21
C THR A 133 -24.40 10.47 -7.66
N SER A 134 -24.36 10.69 -6.36
CA SER A 134 -23.13 11.09 -5.66
C SER A 134 -22.79 10.06 -4.59
N TRP A 135 -21.52 9.80 -4.46
CA TRP A 135 -20.95 8.96 -3.40
C TRP A 135 -19.90 9.74 -2.62
N ARG A 136 -19.79 9.41 -1.36
CA ARG A 136 -18.72 9.91 -0.52
C ARG A 136 -17.62 8.87 -0.44
N ALA A 137 -16.43 9.24 -0.88
CA ALA A 137 -15.26 8.41 -0.70
C ALA A 137 -14.83 8.46 0.77
N GLU A 138 -14.60 7.29 1.38
CA GLU A 138 -14.24 7.16 2.79
C GLU A 138 -12.86 6.58 2.99
N TRP A 139 -12.45 5.70 2.10
CA TRP A 139 -11.21 4.93 2.17
C TRP A 139 -10.43 5.00 0.87
N ALA A 140 -9.13 4.75 0.97
CA ALA A 140 -8.24 4.59 -0.16
C ALA A 140 -7.42 3.31 -0.05
N THR A 141 -7.12 2.70 -1.19
CA THR A 141 -6.20 1.58 -1.33
C THR A 141 -5.07 1.96 -2.28
N GLY A 142 -3.86 1.55 -1.95
CA GLY A 142 -2.66 1.87 -2.71
C GLY A 142 -2.10 3.27 -2.44
N ARG A 143 -0.93 3.53 -3.03
CA ARG A 143 -0.19 4.78 -2.86
C ARG A 143 0.47 5.24 -4.16
N ILE A 144 1.38 4.46 -4.72
CA ILE A 144 2.14 4.71 -5.94
C ILE A 144 2.27 3.38 -6.69
N PRO A 145 2.00 3.34 -8.00
CA PRO A 145 1.71 4.46 -8.89
C PRO A 145 0.26 4.93 -8.88
N LEU A 146 -0.66 4.15 -8.32
CA LEU A 146 -2.08 4.46 -8.37
C LEU A 146 -2.75 4.36 -7.00
N VAL A 147 -3.82 5.12 -6.85
CA VAL A 147 -4.72 5.08 -5.70
C VAL A 147 -6.13 4.83 -6.20
N GLN A 148 -6.82 3.87 -5.59
CA GLN A 148 -8.26 3.69 -5.77
C GLN A 148 -9.01 4.09 -4.50
N TYR A 149 -10.23 4.59 -4.69
CA TYR A 149 -11.05 5.08 -3.60
C TYR A 149 -12.30 4.24 -3.45
N LEU A 150 -12.73 4.10 -2.20
CA LEU A 150 -13.87 3.28 -1.86
C LEU A 150 -15.02 4.13 -1.35
N VAL A 151 -16.21 3.72 -1.76
CA VAL A 151 -17.48 4.31 -1.35
C VAL A 151 -18.33 3.26 -0.67
N PRO A 152 -19.15 3.63 0.33
CA PRO A 152 -20.05 2.69 0.99
C PRO A 152 -21.12 2.18 0.02
N ALA A 153 -21.44 0.90 0.16
CA ALA A 153 -22.49 0.21 -0.58
C ALA A 153 -23.77 0.07 0.26
N LYS A 154 -24.90 -0.13 -0.41
CA LYS A 154 -26.20 -0.25 0.27
C LYS A 154 -26.34 -1.50 1.13
N ASP A 155 -25.56 -2.52 0.83
CA ASP A 155 -25.50 -3.80 1.54
C ASP A 155 -24.61 -3.77 2.79
N GLY A 156 -24.07 -2.61 3.17
CA GLY A 156 -23.15 -2.45 4.30
C GLY A 156 -21.70 -2.78 3.97
N GLY A 157 -21.39 -3.14 2.73
CA GLY A 157 -20.04 -3.31 2.21
C GLY A 157 -19.48 -2.03 1.60
N TYR A 158 -18.43 -2.19 0.81
CA TYR A 158 -17.80 -1.13 0.05
C TYR A 158 -17.64 -1.52 -1.42
N HIS A 159 -17.64 -0.51 -2.28
CA HIS A 159 -17.23 -0.65 -3.67
C HIS A 159 -15.99 0.20 -3.94
N THR A 160 -15.05 -0.36 -4.68
CA THR A 160 -13.96 0.41 -5.26
C THR A 160 -14.47 1.10 -6.52
N LEU A 161 -14.22 2.39 -6.66
CA LEU A 161 -14.60 3.13 -7.88
C LEU A 161 -14.00 2.48 -9.13
N SER A 162 -14.68 2.59 -10.27
CA SER A 162 -14.11 2.25 -11.58
C SER A 162 -12.96 3.17 -11.99
N ALA A 163 -12.80 4.30 -11.31
CA ALA A 163 -11.76 5.27 -11.54
C ALA A 163 -10.62 5.12 -10.53
N ALA A 164 -9.38 5.22 -11.01
CA ALA A 164 -8.18 5.28 -10.19
C ALA A 164 -7.40 6.58 -10.47
N TRP A 165 -6.69 7.05 -9.46
CA TRP A 165 -5.82 8.21 -9.55
C TRP A 165 -4.37 7.78 -9.81
N ASP A 166 -3.80 8.21 -10.93
CA ASP A 166 -2.37 8.07 -11.21
C ASP A 166 -1.61 9.20 -10.53
N VAL A 167 -0.87 8.85 -9.49
CA VAL A 167 -0.13 9.81 -8.65
C VAL A 167 1.01 10.48 -9.43
N ASN A 168 1.62 9.77 -10.40
CA ASN A 168 2.74 10.29 -11.16
C ASN A 168 2.28 11.22 -12.28
N ARG A 169 1.16 10.89 -12.95
CA ARG A 169 0.59 11.68 -14.06
C ARG A 169 -0.38 12.75 -13.57
N LYS A 170 -0.85 12.62 -12.32
CA LYS A 170 -1.86 13.52 -11.73
C LYS A 170 -3.16 13.56 -12.53
N GLU A 171 -3.61 12.38 -12.92
CA GLU A 171 -4.83 12.22 -13.71
C GLU A 171 -5.66 11.04 -13.22
N TRP A 172 -6.97 11.14 -13.41
CA TRP A 172 -7.89 10.02 -13.23
C TRP A 172 -7.97 9.20 -14.51
N PHE A 173 -8.03 7.88 -14.37
CA PHE A 173 -8.27 6.97 -15.49
C PHE A 173 -9.27 5.88 -15.09
N ASP A 174 -9.98 5.33 -16.08
CA ASP A 174 -10.88 4.19 -15.88
C ASP A 174 -10.10 2.88 -15.88
N ILE A 175 -10.29 2.06 -14.83
CA ILE A 175 -9.57 0.80 -14.64
C ILE A 175 -10.01 -0.30 -15.63
N PHE A 176 -11.20 -0.18 -16.20
CA PHE A 176 -11.71 -1.13 -17.20
C PHE A 176 -11.26 -0.75 -18.63
N GLY A 177 -10.68 0.43 -18.82
CA GLY A 177 -10.18 0.90 -20.10
C GLY A 177 -11.28 0.99 -21.15
N LYS A 178 -11.27 0.09 -22.15
CA LYS A 178 -12.29 0.06 -23.23
C LYS A 178 -13.46 -0.88 -22.94
N GLU A 179 -13.40 -1.65 -21.88
CA GLU A 179 -14.44 -2.60 -21.51
C GLU A 179 -15.62 -1.85 -20.90
N VAL A 180 -16.78 -1.90 -21.57
CA VAL A 180 -18.00 -1.26 -21.08
C VAL A 180 -18.79 -2.27 -20.26
N ARG A 181 -18.99 -1.99 -18.98
CA ARG A 181 -19.82 -2.77 -18.06
C ARG A 181 -21.04 -1.97 -17.67
N GLN A 182 -22.22 -2.57 -17.77
CA GLN A 182 -23.48 -1.86 -17.47
C GLN A 182 -23.83 -1.97 -15.98
N PRO A 183 -24.50 -0.94 -15.41
CA PRO A 183 -25.09 -1.05 -14.07
C PRO A 183 -26.01 -2.28 -14.00
N GLY A 184 -25.76 -3.14 -13.00
CA GLY A 184 -26.47 -4.41 -12.84
C GLY A 184 -25.70 -5.63 -13.35
N ASP A 185 -24.67 -5.47 -14.16
CA ASP A 185 -23.75 -6.55 -14.50
C ASP A 185 -22.99 -7.00 -13.24
N TRP A 186 -22.76 -8.31 -13.13
CA TRP A 186 -22.02 -8.88 -12.01
C TRP A 186 -20.62 -8.26 -11.86
N GLY A 187 -19.95 -7.98 -12.97
CA GLY A 187 -18.62 -7.38 -13.02
C GLY A 187 -18.59 -5.85 -13.10
N HIS A 188 -19.75 -5.16 -13.08
CA HIS A 188 -19.79 -3.71 -12.95
C HIS A 188 -19.19 -3.29 -11.61
N TRP A 189 -18.57 -2.11 -11.50
CA TRP A 189 -17.90 -1.68 -10.27
C TRP A 189 -18.83 -1.64 -9.03
N THR A 190 -20.15 -1.46 -9.23
CA THR A 190 -21.17 -1.61 -8.17
C THR A 190 -21.81 -3.00 -8.14
N GLY A 191 -21.32 -3.93 -8.96
CA GLY A 191 -21.84 -5.30 -9.03
C GLY A 191 -21.30 -6.18 -7.90
N ARG A 192 -22.00 -7.27 -7.66
CA ARG A 192 -21.65 -8.20 -6.56
C ARG A 192 -20.25 -8.81 -6.71
N GLY A 193 -19.81 -9.05 -7.96
CA GLY A 193 -18.47 -9.58 -8.25
C GLY A 193 -17.34 -8.59 -8.03
N MET A 194 -17.66 -7.32 -7.81
CA MET A 194 -16.70 -6.25 -7.55
C MET A 194 -16.83 -5.68 -6.12
N ASN A 195 -17.60 -6.36 -5.26
CA ASN A 195 -17.72 -5.98 -3.86
C ASN A 195 -16.36 -6.11 -3.14
N TRP A 196 -15.90 -5.02 -2.53
CA TRP A 196 -14.59 -4.94 -1.92
C TRP A 196 -14.43 -5.88 -0.73
N ASN A 197 -15.48 -6.04 0.08
CA ASN A 197 -15.47 -6.91 1.26
C ASN A 197 -15.25 -8.39 0.91
N THR A 198 -15.62 -8.80 -0.31
CA THR A 198 -15.43 -10.18 -0.77
C THR A 198 -14.16 -10.36 -1.56
N GLN A 199 -13.77 -9.37 -2.40
CA GLN A 199 -12.70 -9.55 -3.37
C GLN A 199 -11.34 -9.03 -2.88
N CYS A 200 -11.32 -8.00 -2.02
CA CYS A 200 -10.11 -7.25 -1.74
C CYS A 200 -9.73 -7.21 -0.27
N ALA A 201 -10.73 -7.12 0.61
CA ALA A 201 -10.56 -6.80 2.03
C ALA A 201 -9.60 -7.73 2.76
N TRP A 202 -9.65 -9.03 2.47
CA TRP A 202 -8.78 -10.03 3.09
C TRP A 202 -7.29 -9.68 2.95
N CYS A 203 -6.88 -9.26 1.77
CA CYS A 203 -5.48 -8.94 1.48
C CYS A 203 -5.09 -7.50 1.86
N HIS A 204 -6.07 -6.64 2.13
CA HIS A 204 -5.85 -5.22 2.36
C HIS A 204 -6.09 -4.77 3.79
N MET A 205 -6.53 -5.67 4.66
CA MET A 205 -6.81 -5.39 6.08
C MET A 205 -6.21 -6.43 7.01
N SER A 206 -6.04 -6.06 8.26
CA SER A 206 -5.53 -6.96 9.30
C SER A 206 -6.65 -7.55 10.13
N LEU A 207 -6.64 -8.88 10.27
CA LEU A 207 -7.64 -9.69 10.98
C LEU A 207 -9.06 -9.33 10.53
N PHE A 208 -9.26 -9.41 9.21
CA PHE A 208 -10.54 -9.12 8.58
C PHE A 208 -11.52 -10.27 8.74
N HIS A 209 -12.75 -9.95 9.12
CA HIS A 209 -13.88 -10.88 9.12
C HIS A 209 -14.99 -10.32 8.25
N LYS A 210 -15.37 -11.09 7.24
CA LYS A 210 -16.37 -10.68 6.23
C LYS A 210 -17.76 -10.48 6.83
N ASN A 211 -18.17 -11.36 7.75
CA ASN A 211 -19.46 -11.33 8.45
C ASN A 211 -20.65 -11.06 7.50
N TYR A 212 -20.69 -11.75 6.37
CA TYR A 212 -21.79 -11.64 5.44
C TYR A 212 -22.99 -12.48 5.91
N ASP A 213 -24.15 -11.84 6.04
CA ASP A 213 -25.45 -12.49 6.34
C ASP A 213 -26.18 -12.75 5.02
N PRO A 214 -26.26 -14.02 4.57
CA PRO A 214 -26.89 -14.36 3.31
C PRO A 214 -28.42 -14.23 3.34
N VAL A 215 -29.05 -14.22 4.52
CA VAL A 215 -30.51 -14.05 4.67
C VAL A 215 -30.90 -12.59 4.49
N LYS A 216 -30.09 -11.67 5.05
CA LYS A 216 -30.32 -10.23 4.92
C LYS A 216 -29.65 -9.62 3.70
N ASP A 217 -28.81 -10.38 3.01
CA ASP A 217 -27.94 -9.91 1.92
C ASP A 217 -27.12 -8.69 2.33
N ARG A 218 -26.45 -8.79 3.51
CA ARG A 218 -25.72 -7.66 4.11
C ARG A 218 -24.37 -8.06 4.68
N TYR A 219 -23.44 -7.12 4.63
CA TYR A 219 -22.15 -7.21 5.29
C TYR A 219 -22.20 -6.49 6.65
N ALA A 220 -21.58 -7.11 7.65
CA ALA A 220 -21.24 -6.53 8.94
C ALA A 220 -19.73 -6.77 9.21
N SER A 221 -18.92 -6.50 8.19
CA SER A 221 -17.49 -6.79 8.21
C SER A 221 -16.77 -6.05 9.32
N THR A 222 -15.83 -6.73 9.96
CA THR A 222 -14.98 -6.18 11.01
C THR A 222 -13.52 -6.42 10.68
N TRP A 223 -12.66 -5.59 11.24
CA TRP A 223 -11.20 -5.71 11.13
C TRP A 223 -10.54 -5.09 12.34
N LYS A 224 -9.31 -5.51 12.62
CA LYS A 224 -8.59 -4.94 13.77
C LYS A 224 -7.85 -3.66 13.40
N GLU A 225 -7.26 -3.60 12.20
CA GLU A 225 -6.58 -2.40 11.67
C GLU A 225 -6.70 -2.33 10.14
N PRO A 226 -6.78 -1.12 9.55
CA PRO A 226 -6.65 -0.93 8.12
C PRO A 226 -5.19 -1.16 7.68
N GLY A 227 -5.02 -1.67 6.46
CA GLY A 227 -3.71 -2.08 5.94
C GLY A 227 -3.25 -3.43 6.47
N VAL A 228 -2.15 -3.93 5.94
CA VAL A 228 -1.49 -5.16 6.38
C VAL A 228 -0.49 -4.80 7.47
N THR A 229 -0.89 -4.96 8.72
CA THR A 229 -0.11 -4.51 9.87
C THR A 229 0.68 -5.65 10.52
N CYS A 230 1.37 -5.34 11.60
CA CYS A 230 2.23 -6.30 12.33
C CYS A 230 1.47 -7.59 12.69
N ILE A 231 0.20 -7.45 13.11
CA ILE A 231 -0.61 -8.58 13.57
C ILE A 231 -1.05 -9.53 12.45
N GLN A 232 -1.01 -9.10 11.19
CA GLN A 232 -1.31 -9.97 10.06
C GLN A 232 -0.22 -11.03 9.83
N CYS A 233 1.01 -10.76 10.29
CA CYS A 233 2.14 -11.68 10.19
C CYS A 233 2.53 -12.30 11.54
N HIS A 234 2.32 -11.58 12.64
CA HIS A 234 2.72 -11.99 13.99
C HIS A 234 1.57 -12.53 14.83
N GLY A 235 0.35 -12.55 14.29
CA GLY A 235 -0.85 -12.94 15.01
C GLY A 235 -1.33 -11.85 15.99
N PRO A 236 -2.52 -12.04 16.58
CA PRO A 236 -3.09 -11.12 17.54
C PRO A 236 -2.21 -10.99 18.79
N LEU A 237 -2.35 -9.86 19.50
CA LEU A 237 -1.74 -9.71 20.81
C LEU A 237 -2.39 -10.68 21.80
N LEU A 238 -1.56 -11.27 22.64
CA LEU A 238 -2.03 -12.14 23.73
C LEU A 238 -2.54 -11.26 24.87
N ASP A 239 -3.68 -11.62 25.46
CA ASP A 239 -4.31 -10.87 26.58
C ASP A 239 -3.42 -10.78 27.82
N LYS A 240 -2.53 -11.76 28.00
CA LYS A 240 -1.53 -11.79 29.08
C LYS A 240 -0.19 -12.19 28.50
N PRO A 241 0.57 -11.26 27.91
CA PRO A 241 1.88 -11.57 27.44
C PRO A 241 2.76 -11.96 28.63
N GLU A 242 3.28 -13.19 28.64
CA GLU A 242 4.42 -13.50 29.52
C GLU A 242 5.57 -12.55 29.19
N ALA A 243 6.35 -12.16 30.17
CA ALA A 243 7.41 -11.16 30.01
C ALA A 243 8.25 -11.45 28.75
N GLY A 244 8.14 -10.57 27.76
CA GLY A 244 8.84 -10.66 26.47
C GLY A 244 8.10 -11.29 25.30
N THR A 245 6.79 -11.64 25.44
CA THR A 245 5.98 -12.22 24.32
C THR A 245 4.63 -11.53 24.25
N GLY A 246 4.59 -10.35 23.62
CA GLY A 246 3.30 -9.66 23.38
C GLY A 246 2.52 -10.21 22.19
N CYS A 247 3.16 -10.97 21.29
CA CYS A 247 2.58 -11.50 20.06
C CYS A 247 2.57 -13.03 20.07
N MET A 248 1.63 -13.62 19.32
CA MET A 248 1.53 -15.07 19.16
C MET A 248 2.81 -15.65 18.54
N ILE A 249 3.39 -14.96 17.58
CA ILE A 249 4.67 -15.31 16.97
C ILE A 249 5.79 -14.49 17.60
N SER A 250 6.75 -15.18 18.21
CA SER A 250 7.87 -14.56 18.95
C SER A 250 9.18 -15.29 18.68
N THR A 251 10.27 -14.83 19.27
CA THR A 251 11.57 -15.52 19.21
C THR A 251 11.52 -16.94 19.80
N LYS A 252 10.58 -17.21 20.70
CA LYS A 252 10.38 -18.53 21.32
C LYS A 252 9.42 -19.41 20.50
N ASN A 253 8.48 -18.79 19.77
CA ASN A 253 7.48 -19.48 18.97
C ASN A 253 7.59 -19.00 17.51
N LYS A 254 8.58 -19.49 16.80
CA LYS A 254 8.85 -19.12 15.41
C LYS A 254 8.04 -19.97 14.45
N LEU A 255 7.55 -19.33 13.40
CA LEU A 255 7.00 -20.04 12.25
C LEU A 255 8.12 -20.83 11.54
N THR A 256 7.76 -22.02 11.05
CA THR A 256 8.59 -22.74 10.09
C THR A 256 8.65 -22.00 8.76
N PRO A 257 9.65 -22.27 7.89
CA PRO A 257 9.68 -21.66 6.54
C PRO A 257 8.40 -21.92 5.74
N GLN A 258 7.78 -23.09 5.87
CA GLN A 258 6.52 -23.41 5.21
C GLN A 258 5.37 -22.53 5.73
N GLN A 259 5.24 -22.39 7.03
CA GLN A 259 4.21 -21.54 7.63
C GLN A 259 4.36 -20.05 7.25
N ILE A 260 5.61 -19.57 7.14
CA ILE A 260 5.88 -18.22 6.62
C ILE A 260 5.39 -18.10 5.17
N HIS A 261 5.72 -19.09 4.33
CA HIS A 261 5.28 -19.13 2.94
C HIS A 261 3.75 -19.16 2.85
N ASP A 262 3.10 -20.03 3.62
CA ASP A 262 1.64 -20.18 3.63
C ASP A 262 0.94 -18.90 4.07
N ASN A 263 1.49 -18.21 5.07
CA ASN A 263 0.97 -16.93 5.52
C ASN A 263 1.09 -15.85 4.43
N CYS A 264 2.21 -15.77 3.71
CA CYS A 264 2.36 -14.85 2.58
C CYS A 264 1.42 -15.23 1.42
N ALA A 265 1.31 -16.51 1.12
CA ALA A 265 0.48 -17.03 0.02
C ALA A 265 -1.01 -16.75 0.24
N SER A 266 -1.48 -16.64 1.48
CA SER A 266 -2.89 -16.29 1.78
C SER A 266 -3.36 -15.00 1.09
N CYS A 267 -2.42 -14.10 0.78
CA CYS A 267 -2.65 -12.85 0.04
C CYS A 267 -1.93 -12.81 -1.31
N HIS A 268 -0.71 -13.38 -1.41
CA HIS A 268 0.15 -13.30 -2.59
C HIS A 268 0.02 -14.46 -3.57
N ALA A 269 -0.90 -15.40 -3.34
CA ALA A 269 -1.28 -16.42 -4.32
C ALA A 269 -2.63 -16.09 -4.94
N ARG A 270 -2.80 -16.46 -6.23
CA ARG A 270 -4.14 -16.52 -6.82
C ARG A 270 -4.83 -17.76 -6.29
N ARG A 271 -5.96 -17.58 -5.64
CA ARG A 271 -6.61 -18.63 -4.88
C ARG A 271 -8.13 -18.46 -4.85
N ASP A 272 -8.81 -19.58 -4.63
CA ASP A 272 -10.20 -19.63 -4.16
C ASP A 272 -10.21 -19.95 -2.66
N GLU A 273 -11.20 -19.47 -1.95
CA GLU A 273 -11.39 -19.70 -0.51
C GLU A 273 -12.36 -20.85 -0.25
N PHE A 274 -12.00 -21.76 0.67
CA PHE A 274 -12.92 -22.74 1.22
C PHE A 274 -13.67 -22.21 2.44
N ASP A 275 -12.95 -21.44 3.26
CA ASP A 275 -13.48 -20.80 4.47
C ASP A 275 -12.80 -19.45 4.74
N HIS A 276 -13.13 -18.83 5.87
CA HIS A 276 -12.61 -17.53 6.28
C HIS A 276 -11.85 -17.58 7.60
N ASP A 277 -11.40 -18.77 8.01
CA ASP A 277 -10.87 -19.03 9.34
C ASP A 277 -9.33 -19.13 9.37
N PHE A 278 -8.65 -18.89 8.24
CA PHE A 278 -7.19 -18.94 8.16
C PHE A 278 -6.54 -18.01 9.20
N ALA A 279 -5.70 -18.59 10.02
CA ALA A 279 -4.91 -17.88 11.02
C ALA A 279 -3.40 -18.02 10.73
N VAL A 280 -2.61 -17.12 11.31
CA VAL A 280 -1.15 -17.14 11.15
C VAL A 280 -0.59 -18.45 11.69
N GLY A 281 0.09 -19.18 10.81
CA GLY A 281 0.69 -20.49 11.13
C GLY A 281 -0.11 -21.68 10.61
N ASP A 282 -1.31 -21.46 10.08
CA ASP A 282 -2.10 -22.50 9.42
C ASP A 282 -1.49 -22.89 8.08
N ARG A 283 -1.91 -24.02 7.55
CA ARG A 283 -1.52 -24.46 6.22
C ARG A 283 -2.41 -23.82 5.17
N PHE A 284 -1.80 -23.32 4.12
CA PHE A 284 -2.52 -22.69 2.99
C PHE A 284 -3.59 -23.63 2.39
N ASP A 285 -3.23 -24.88 2.13
CA ASP A 285 -4.10 -25.84 1.44
C ASP A 285 -5.32 -26.30 2.26
N ASP A 286 -5.35 -26.02 3.57
CA ASP A 286 -6.49 -26.35 4.42
C ASP A 286 -7.61 -25.32 4.26
N HIS A 287 -7.31 -24.08 3.83
CA HIS A 287 -8.22 -22.95 3.71
C HIS A 287 -8.43 -22.46 2.28
N PHE A 288 -7.46 -22.72 1.38
CA PHE A 288 -7.44 -22.17 0.04
C PHE A 288 -7.08 -23.23 -1.00
N GLN A 289 -7.64 -23.03 -2.20
CA GLN A 289 -7.23 -23.77 -3.40
C GLN A 289 -6.43 -22.83 -4.30
N LEU A 290 -5.19 -23.23 -4.64
CA LEU A 290 -4.38 -22.50 -5.59
C LEU A 290 -5.02 -22.55 -7.00
N VAL A 291 -5.22 -21.41 -7.61
CA VAL A 291 -5.76 -21.27 -8.97
C VAL A 291 -4.60 -21.00 -9.93
N LEU A 292 -4.35 -21.97 -10.82
CA LEU A 292 -3.25 -21.85 -11.79
C LEU A 292 -3.64 -20.94 -12.95
N PRO A 293 -2.74 -20.06 -13.44
CA PRO A 293 -3.00 -19.13 -14.53
C PRO A 293 -3.33 -19.81 -15.88
N VAL A 294 -2.96 -21.08 -16.00
CA VAL A 294 -3.17 -21.89 -17.22
C VAL A 294 -4.58 -22.47 -17.33
N GLN A 295 -5.41 -22.33 -16.30
CA GLN A 295 -6.78 -22.81 -16.33
C GLN A 295 -7.63 -21.92 -17.25
N PRO A 296 -8.50 -22.49 -18.11
CA PRO A 296 -9.42 -21.71 -18.94
C PRO A 296 -10.29 -20.77 -18.09
N GLY A 297 -10.46 -19.52 -18.52
CA GLY A 297 -11.26 -18.52 -17.82
C GLY A 297 -10.54 -17.83 -16.66
N VAL A 298 -9.30 -18.17 -16.39
CA VAL A 298 -8.46 -17.48 -15.41
C VAL A 298 -7.77 -16.29 -16.06
N PHE A 299 -8.12 -15.09 -15.63
CA PHE A 299 -7.45 -13.86 -16.03
C PHE A 299 -6.49 -13.42 -14.93
N LEU A 300 -5.22 -13.24 -15.29
CA LEU A 300 -4.26 -12.59 -14.40
C LEU A 300 -4.56 -11.09 -14.38
N SER A 301 -5.17 -10.63 -13.31
CA SER A 301 -5.19 -9.20 -13.02
C SER A 301 -3.84 -8.82 -12.43
N LEU A 302 -2.97 -8.25 -13.27
CA LEU A 302 -1.63 -7.79 -12.85
C LEU A 302 -1.66 -6.50 -12.03
N ILE A 303 -2.85 -5.98 -11.70
CA ILE A 303 -3.03 -4.71 -11.00
C ILE A 303 -2.56 -4.81 -9.55
N HIS A 304 -2.39 -6.01 -9.02
CA HIS A 304 -2.09 -6.24 -7.61
C HIS A 304 -0.73 -6.94 -7.36
N ILE A 305 0.18 -6.89 -8.32
CA ILE A 305 1.54 -7.43 -8.13
C ILE A 305 2.55 -6.28 -8.16
#